data_47de324b89dad2ec3de230eb9be7d918
#
_entry.id   47de324b89dad2ec3de230eb9be7d918
#
_cell.length_a   1.000
_cell.length_b   1.000
_cell.length_c   1.000
_cell.angle_alpha   90.00
_cell.angle_beta   90.00
_cell.angle_gamma   90.00
#
_symmetry.space_group_name_H-M   'P 1'
#
loop_
_entity.id
_entity.type
_entity.pdbx_description
1 polymer ?
#
loop_
_entity_poly.entity_id
_entity_poly.type
_entity_poly.pdbx_seq_one_letter_code
_entity_poly.pdbx_strand_id
1 'polypeptide(L)'
;MMNLSSLSKTKAAIIASATFAIIAEVGAIMGIGGIIEEIAIGLIVLAAIASFLLINKVNKQLRRTVEVCQAASKGEFEARILNITEGGDLGAMQHAVNALVDISDAYVRETIACQEYVVDNKYFRKILPAGMRGTFLNAAVIFNKASDTIAAKTSSFNAVADDFEKNMKVVVESVSAAATEMQSTAKSMEGTAQSTQQQSTIVAAAAEEASTNVQTVASAAEELSSSISEISRQVAQSTQIAGA
;
A
#
# COMPACT_ATOMS: atom_id res chain seq x y z
N MET A 1 -48.19 -34.08 11.73
CA MET A 1 -47.31 -35.26 11.96
C MET A 1 -45.91 -34.72 12.25
N MET A 2 -45.39 -34.93 13.45
CA MET A 2 -44.00 -34.54 13.78
C MET A 2 -43.07 -35.29 12.84
N ASN A 3 -42.31 -34.52 12.05
CA ASN A 3 -41.32 -35.09 11.12
C ASN A 3 -40.08 -35.51 11.92
N LEU A 4 -40.19 -36.67 12.59
CA LEU A 4 -39.13 -37.25 13.40
C LEU A 4 -37.95 -37.60 12.50
N SER A 5 -36.74 -37.22 12.92
CA SER A 5 -35.51 -37.56 12.18
C SER A 5 -35.36 -39.09 12.08
N SER A 6 -34.63 -39.54 11.05
CA SER A 6 -34.28 -40.97 10.93
C SER A 6 -33.57 -41.48 12.17
N LEU A 7 -32.79 -40.66 12.86
CA LEU A 7 -32.13 -41.00 14.13
C LEU A 7 -33.15 -41.25 15.27
N SER A 8 -34.19 -40.39 15.39
CA SER A 8 -35.25 -40.58 16.38
C SER A 8 -36.08 -41.82 16.11
N LYS A 9 -36.37 -42.10 14.82
CA LYS A 9 -37.04 -43.32 14.39
C LYS A 9 -36.22 -44.58 14.68
N THR A 10 -34.91 -44.52 14.48
CA THR A 10 -33.98 -45.61 14.81
C THR A 10 -33.99 -45.91 16.33
N LYS A 11 -33.88 -44.84 17.15
CA LYS A 11 -34.00 -45.01 18.63
C LYS A 11 -35.32 -45.66 19.03
N ALA A 12 -36.44 -45.21 18.46
CA ALA A 12 -37.74 -45.82 18.73
C ALA A 12 -37.80 -47.27 18.29
N ALA A 13 -37.27 -47.66 17.15
CA ALA A 13 -37.24 -49.04 16.67
C ALA A 13 -36.37 -49.94 17.56
N ILE A 14 -35.24 -49.47 18.04
CA ILE A 14 -34.37 -50.19 18.98
C ILE A 14 -35.05 -50.38 20.33
N ILE A 15 -35.71 -49.34 20.85
CA ILE A 15 -36.47 -49.44 22.10
C ILE A 15 -37.64 -50.46 21.94
N ALA A 16 -38.35 -50.39 20.81
CA ALA A 16 -39.43 -51.35 20.54
C ALA A 16 -38.91 -52.80 20.46
N SER A 17 -37.75 -53.04 19.80
CA SER A 17 -37.17 -54.39 19.75
C SER A 17 -36.77 -54.90 21.12
N ALA A 18 -36.21 -54.04 21.99
CA ALA A 18 -35.84 -54.38 23.36
C ALA A 18 -37.09 -54.72 24.23
N THR A 19 -38.19 -53.94 24.09
CA THR A 19 -39.41 -54.19 24.77
C THR A 19 -40.09 -55.52 24.33
N PHE A 20 -40.07 -55.82 23.02
CA PHE A 20 -40.58 -57.09 22.52
C PHE A 20 -39.74 -58.30 22.99
N ALA A 21 -38.41 -58.14 23.08
CA ALA A 21 -37.54 -59.18 23.65
C ALA A 21 -37.87 -59.49 25.12
N ILE A 22 -38.11 -58.47 25.94
CA ILE A 22 -38.47 -58.58 27.33
C ILE A 22 -39.86 -59.29 27.45
N ILE A 23 -40.85 -58.91 26.62
CA ILE A 23 -42.15 -59.53 26.59
C ILE A 23 -42.06 -61.02 26.21
N ALA A 24 -41.21 -61.37 25.22
CA ALA A 24 -41.00 -62.77 24.84
C ALA A 24 -40.44 -63.62 26.00
N GLU A 25 -39.39 -63.03 26.68
CA GLU A 25 -38.73 -63.69 27.80
C GLU A 25 -39.71 -63.93 29.02
N VAL A 26 -40.51 -62.90 29.36
CA VAL A 26 -41.53 -63.00 30.40
C VAL A 26 -42.64 -64.06 30.02
N GLY A 27 -43.08 -64.07 28.76
CA GLY A 27 -44.04 -65.07 28.26
C GLY A 27 -43.52 -66.52 28.34
N ALA A 28 -42.24 -66.74 28.04
CA ALA A 28 -41.59 -68.05 28.20
C ALA A 28 -41.56 -68.52 29.66
N ILE A 29 -41.22 -67.60 30.58
CA ILE A 29 -41.21 -67.91 32.05
C ILE A 29 -42.63 -68.24 32.61
N MET A 30 -43.63 -67.57 32.06
CA MET A 30 -45.07 -67.84 32.53
C MET A 30 -45.75 -69.07 31.91
N GLY A 31 -45.05 -69.81 31.03
CA GLY A 31 -45.57 -71.03 30.43
C GLY A 31 -46.66 -70.82 29.36
N ILE A 32 -46.84 -69.59 28.86
CA ILE A 32 -47.83 -69.23 27.83
C ILE A 32 -47.17 -69.21 26.42
N GLY A 33 -46.15 -70.01 26.26
CA GLY A 33 -45.07 -69.78 25.33
C GLY A 33 -45.27 -70.06 23.84
N GLY A 34 -46.25 -70.78 23.37
CA GLY A 34 -46.22 -71.20 21.95
C GLY A 34 -46.38 -70.10 20.91
N ILE A 35 -47.59 -69.50 20.80
CA ILE A 35 -47.93 -68.53 19.74
C ILE A 35 -47.39 -67.13 20.03
N ILE A 36 -47.35 -66.72 21.30
CA ILE A 36 -46.86 -65.38 21.72
C ILE A 36 -45.37 -65.24 21.47
N GLU A 37 -44.56 -66.28 21.67
CA GLU A 37 -43.11 -66.32 21.44
C GLU A 37 -42.75 -66.18 19.95
N GLU A 38 -43.48 -66.89 19.06
CA GLU A 38 -43.31 -66.81 17.61
C GLU A 38 -43.64 -65.41 17.06
N ILE A 39 -44.74 -64.81 17.56
CA ILE A 39 -45.13 -63.44 17.18
C ILE A 39 -44.09 -62.42 17.67
N ALA A 40 -43.59 -62.54 18.90
CA ALA A 40 -42.58 -61.67 19.46
C ALA A 40 -41.26 -61.74 18.70
N ILE A 41 -40.80 -62.91 18.31
CA ILE A 41 -39.60 -63.13 17.47
C ILE A 41 -39.80 -62.48 16.11
N GLY A 42 -40.95 -62.66 15.45
CA GLY A 42 -41.27 -62.00 14.18
C GLY A 42 -41.22 -60.47 14.29
N LEU A 43 -41.76 -59.89 15.36
CA LEU A 43 -41.67 -58.41 15.58
C LEU A 43 -40.27 -57.94 15.88
N ILE A 44 -39.44 -58.68 16.60
CA ILE A 44 -38.03 -58.34 16.83
C ILE A 44 -37.24 -58.34 15.51
N VAL A 45 -37.45 -59.37 14.66
CA VAL A 45 -36.79 -59.41 13.34
C VAL A 45 -37.22 -58.23 12.46
N LEU A 46 -38.51 -57.88 12.43
CA LEU A 46 -39.03 -56.73 11.71
C LEU A 46 -38.44 -55.41 12.22
N ALA A 47 -38.36 -55.22 13.53
CA ALA A 47 -37.76 -54.04 14.16
C ALA A 47 -36.25 -53.95 13.88
N ALA A 48 -35.55 -55.09 13.87
CA ALA A 48 -34.11 -55.15 13.51
C ALA A 48 -33.86 -54.74 12.04
N ILE A 49 -34.68 -55.22 11.10
CA ILE A 49 -34.63 -54.85 9.70
C ILE A 49 -34.90 -53.34 9.53
N ALA A 50 -35.95 -52.84 10.17
CA ALA A 50 -36.30 -51.41 10.14
C ALA A 50 -35.17 -50.56 10.72
N SER A 51 -34.55 -50.93 11.83
CA SER A 51 -33.40 -50.28 12.42
C SER A 51 -32.21 -50.25 11.49
N PHE A 52 -31.90 -51.36 10.83
CA PHE A 52 -30.81 -51.47 9.85
C PHE A 52 -30.99 -50.52 8.66
N LEU A 53 -32.21 -50.48 8.10
CA LEU A 53 -32.54 -49.58 6.99
C LEU A 53 -32.42 -48.10 7.40
N LEU A 54 -32.88 -47.75 8.61
CA LEU A 54 -32.80 -46.40 9.16
C LEU A 54 -31.35 -45.98 9.45
N ILE A 55 -30.52 -46.88 9.99
CA ILE A 55 -29.10 -46.64 10.24
C ILE A 55 -28.38 -46.40 8.92
N ASN A 56 -28.62 -47.21 7.90
CA ASN A 56 -28.03 -47.01 6.58
C ASN A 56 -28.42 -45.65 5.97
N LYS A 57 -29.67 -45.21 6.18
CA LYS A 57 -30.13 -43.91 5.73
C LYS A 57 -29.35 -42.76 6.45
N VAL A 58 -29.21 -42.86 7.80
CA VAL A 58 -28.46 -41.93 8.60
C VAL A 58 -26.97 -41.84 8.13
N ASN A 59 -26.34 -43.02 7.96
CA ASN A 59 -24.95 -43.10 7.50
C ASN A 59 -24.76 -42.45 6.15
N LYS A 60 -25.68 -42.61 5.19
CA LYS A 60 -25.65 -41.97 3.89
C LYS A 60 -25.71 -40.44 4.02
N GLN A 61 -26.56 -39.91 4.90
CA GLN A 61 -26.64 -38.44 5.12
C GLN A 61 -25.39 -37.89 5.83
N LEU A 62 -24.85 -38.62 6.79
CA LEU A 62 -23.58 -38.25 7.45
C LEU A 62 -22.42 -38.19 6.44
N ARG A 63 -22.30 -39.18 5.55
CA ARG A 63 -21.27 -39.20 4.51
C ARG A 63 -21.33 -37.94 3.61
N ARG A 64 -22.55 -37.56 3.17
CA ARG A 64 -22.74 -36.31 2.39
C ARG A 64 -22.31 -35.07 3.16
N THR A 65 -22.60 -35.01 4.46
CA THR A 65 -22.16 -33.89 5.29
C THR A 65 -20.66 -33.86 5.43
N VAL A 66 -20.00 -35.01 5.60
CA VAL A 66 -18.56 -35.14 5.67
C VAL A 66 -17.92 -34.68 4.35
N GLU A 67 -18.47 -35.09 3.18
CA GLU A 67 -17.98 -34.69 1.87
C GLU A 67 -17.98 -33.15 1.70
N VAL A 68 -19.08 -32.48 2.08
CA VAL A 68 -19.16 -31.01 2.02
C VAL A 68 -18.17 -30.34 2.99
N CYS A 69 -18.05 -30.86 4.22
CA CYS A 69 -17.07 -30.35 5.17
C CYS A 69 -15.63 -30.53 4.69
N GLN A 70 -15.32 -31.67 4.03
CA GLN A 70 -14.01 -31.93 3.45
C GLN A 70 -13.72 -31.00 2.26
N ALA A 71 -14.69 -30.72 1.39
CA ALA A 71 -14.56 -29.74 0.31
C ALA A 71 -14.31 -28.35 0.88
N ALA A 72 -15.12 -27.92 1.87
CA ALA A 72 -14.94 -26.63 2.53
C ALA A 72 -13.57 -26.49 3.22
N SER A 73 -13.06 -27.58 3.83
CA SER A 73 -11.74 -27.59 4.47
C SER A 73 -10.57 -27.42 3.47
N LYS A 74 -10.80 -27.68 2.19
CA LYS A 74 -9.85 -27.43 1.10
C LYS A 74 -10.04 -26.07 0.44
N GLY A 75 -11.01 -25.26 0.90
CA GLY A 75 -11.35 -23.97 0.30
C GLY A 75 -12.36 -24.04 -0.85
N GLU A 76 -12.95 -25.22 -1.10
CA GLU A 76 -13.98 -25.43 -2.12
C GLU A 76 -15.36 -25.11 -1.53
N PHE A 77 -15.74 -23.85 -1.56
CA PHE A 77 -16.99 -23.36 -0.94
C PHE A 77 -18.22 -23.45 -1.86
N GLU A 78 -18.17 -24.15 -2.97
CA GLU A 78 -19.34 -24.35 -3.85
C GLU A 78 -20.18 -25.57 -3.47
N ALA A 79 -19.57 -26.53 -2.75
CA ALA A 79 -20.24 -27.75 -2.34
C ALA A 79 -21.37 -27.47 -1.33
N ARG A 80 -22.53 -28.07 -1.54
CA ARG A 80 -23.71 -27.96 -0.64
C ARG A 80 -24.32 -29.30 -0.40
N ILE A 81 -24.91 -29.47 0.78
CA ILE A 81 -25.76 -30.61 1.06
C ILE A 81 -27.14 -30.33 0.44
N LEU A 82 -27.43 -31.03 -0.68
CA LEU A 82 -28.67 -30.85 -1.41
C LEU A 82 -29.76 -31.83 -0.92
N ASN A 83 -31.03 -31.45 -1.10
CA ASN A 83 -32.18 -32.27 -0.78
C ASN A 83 -32.21 -32.76 0.68
N ILE A 84 -32.06 -31.83 1.61
CA ILE A 84 -32.17 -32.10 3.05
C ILE A 84 -33.62 -32.46 3.37
N THR A 85 -33.90 -33.74 3.51
CA THR A 85 -35.24 -34.28 3.84
C THR A 85 -35.32 -34.70 5.31
N GLU A 86 -34.21 -34.72 6.01
CA GLU A 86 -34.16 -35.12 7.42
C GLU A 86 -34.67 -33.98 8.32
N GLY A 87 -35.45 -34.35 9.34
CA GLY A 87 -35.84 -33.45 10.41
C GLY A 87 -34.97 -33.63 11.66
N GLY A 88 -35.31 -32.92 12.75
CA GLY A 88 -34.59 -32.98 14.02
C GLY A 88 -33.10 -32.57 13.88
N ASP A 89 -32.27 -33.11 14.79
CA ASP A 89 -30.87 -32.70 14.93
C ASP A 89 -30.01 -32.92 13.67
N LEU A 90 -30.28 -34.01 12.93
CA LEU A 90 -29.52 -34.30 11.71
C LEU A 90 -29.80 -33.28 10.60
N GLY A 91 -31.09 -32.93 10.40
CA GLY A 91 -31.43 -31.87 9.45
C GLY A 91 -30.92 -30.50 9.88
N ALA A 92 -31.06 -30.17 11.17
CA ALA A 92 -30.51 -28.91 11.71
C ALA A 92 -28.99 -28.78 11.52
N MET A 93 -28.25 -29.88 11.74
CA MET A 93 -26.80 -29.93 11.48
C MET A 93 -26.49 -29.67 10.00
N GLN A 94 -27.21 -30.31 9.07
CA GLN A 94 -27.01 -30.14 7.65
C GLN A 94 -27.29 -28.70 7.19
N HIS A 95 -28.35 -28.08 7.67
CA HIS A 95 -28.65 -26.66 7.42
C HIS A 95 -27.59 -25.72 8.01
N ALA A 96 -27.09 -26.02 9.22
CA ALA A 96 -26.02 -25.22 9.84
C ALA A 96 -24.70 -25.30 9.07
N VAL A 97 -24.36 -26.50 8.55
CA VAL A 97 -23.17 -26.66 7.68
C VAL A 97 -23.33 -25.83 6.40
N ASN A 98 -24.47 -25.91 5.72
CA ASN A 98 -24.72 -25.09 4.53
C ASN A 98 -24.63 -23.59 4.84
N ALA A 99 -25.24 -23.14 5.94
CA ALA A 99 -25.18 -21.73 6.35
C ALA A 99 -23.74 -21.27 6.66
N LEU A 100 -22.90 -22.13 7.26
CA LEU A 100 -21.49 -21.84 7.48
C LEU A 100 -20.73 -21.72 6.16
N VAL A 101 -20.96 -22.64 5.23
CA VAL A 101 -20.32 -22.60 3.90
C VAL A 101 -20.78 -21.37 3.11
N ASP A 102 -22.09 -21.02 3.16
CA ASP A 102 -22.63 -19.83 2.49
C ASP A 102 -21.99 -18.53 2.98
N ILE A 103 -21.88 -18.33 4.28
CA ILE A 103 -21.26 -17.10 4.82
C ILE A 103 -19.76 -17.04 4.54
N SER A 104 -19.08 -18.20 4.57
CA SER A 104 -17.66 -18.29 4.25
C SER A 104 -17.38 -17.98 2.78
N ASP A 105 -18.17 -18.56 1.87
CA ASP A 105 -18.09 -18.30 0.42
C ASP A 105 -18.34 -16.82 0.11
N ALA A 106 -19.41 -16.25 0.65
CA ALA A 106 -19.74 -14.84 0.45
C ALA A 106 -18.59 -13.91 0.92
N TYR A 107 -18.03 -14.18 2.12
CA TYR A 107 -16.93 -13.38 2.65
C TYR A 107 -15.68 -13.48 1.79
N VAL A 108 -15.29 -14.69 1.38
CA VAL A 108 -14.08 -14.91 0.57
C VAL A 108 -14.23 -14.26 -0.81
N ARG A 109 -15.36 -14.44 -1.50
CA ARG A 109 -15.63 -13.83 -2.82
C ARG A 109 -15.63 -12.30 -2.76
N GLU A 110 -16.31 -11.72 -1.77
CA GLU A 110 -16.34 -10.26 -1.59
C GLU A 110 -14.95 -9.71 -1.26
N THR A 111 -14.19 -10.44 -0.43
CA THR A 111 -12.82 -10.03 -0.08
C THR A 111 -11.90 -10.06 -1.30
N ILE A 112 -11.93 -11.12 -2.10
CA ILE A 112 -11.15 -11.24 -3.35
C ILE A 112 -11.51 -10.11 -4.30
N ALA A 113 -12.80 -9.94 -4.60
CA ALA A 113 -13.27 -8.90 -5.51
C ALA A 113 -12.87 -7.48 -5.05
N CYS A 114 -12.92 -7.22 -3.72
CA CYS A 114 -12.48 -5.95 -3.18
C CYS A 114 -10.97 -5.75 -3.31
N GLN A 115 -10.17 -6.81 -3.06
CA GLN A 115 -8.71 -6.76 -3.16
C GLN A 115 -8.22 -6.54 -4.59
N GLU A 116 -8.84 -7.17 -5.58
CA GLU A 116 -8.52 -6.96 -7.00
C GLU A 116 -8.64 -5.48 -7.38
N TYR A 117 -9.70 -4.81 -6.92
CA TYR A 117 -9.86 -3.36 -7.14
C TYR A 117 -8.79 -2.53 -6.39
N VAL A 118 -8.43 -2.92 -5.16
CA VAL A 118 -7.37 -2.23 -4.40
C VAL A 118 -6.01 -2.33 -5.10
N VAL A 119 -5.68 -3.49 -5.69
CA VAL A 119 -4.46 -3.68 -6.50
C VAL A 119 -4.41 -2.70 -7.68
N ASP A 120 -5.55 -2.42 -8.28
CA ASP A 120 -5.70 -1.45 -9.38
C ASP A 120 -5.78 0.01 -8.91
N ASN A 121 -5.51 0.31 -7.63
CA ASN A 121 -5.70 1.63 -7.01
C ASN A 121 -7.15 2.14 -7.06
N LYS A 122 -8.13 1.24 -7.13
CA LYS A 122 -9.55 1.54 -7.14
C LYS A 122 -10.15 1.22 -5.78
N TYR A 123 -10.35 2.21 -4.91
CA TYR A 123 -10.74 2.02 -3.51
C TYR A 123 -12.24 2.14 -3.25
N PHE A 124 -13.06 2.30 -4.30
CA PHE A 124 -14.52 2.46 -4.16
C PHE A 124 -15.25 1.14 -3.89
N ARG A 125 -14.68 -0.02 -4.31
CA ARG A 125 -15.26 -1.33 -4.05
C ARG A 125 -15.05 -1.70 -2.57
N LYS A 126 -16.17 -1.95 -1.88
CA LYS A 126 -16.19 -2.35 -0.46
C LYS A 126 -16.77 -3.74 -0.32
N ILE A 127 -16.35 -4.45 0.72
CA ILE A 127 -16.99 -5.70 1.12
C ILE A 127 -18.39 -5.36 1.61
N LEU A 128 -19.41 -6.02 1.06
CA LEU A 128 -20.80 -5.85 1.47
C LEU A 128 -21.03 -6.54 2.82
N PRO A 129 -21.37 -5.80 3.90
CA PRO A 129 -21.59 -6.40 5.22
C PRO A 129 -22.96 -7.07 5.35
N ALA A 130 -23.86 -6.89 4.38
CA ALA A 130 -25.21 -7.45 4.40
C ALA A 130 -25.17 -8.98 4.44
N GLY A 131 -25.85 -9.58 5.40
CA GLY A 131 -25.86 -11.03 5.62
C GLY A 131 -24.68 -11.56 6.43
N MET A 132 -23.61 -10.80 6.63
CA MET A 132 -22.47 -11.20 7.48
C MET A 132 -22.82 -11.03 8.97
N ARG A 133 -22.27 -11.89 9.82
CA ARG A 133 -22.51 -11.89 11.28
C ARG A 133 -21.21 -12.16 12.04
N GLY A 134 -21.18 -11.76 13.31
CA GLY A 134 -20.06 -12.04 14.21
C GLY A 134 -18.72 -11.59 13.65
N THR A 135 -17.74 -12.47 13.64
CA THR A 135 -16.37 -12.17 13.20
C THR A 135 -16.29 -11.82 11.71
N PHE A 136 -17.12 -12.41 10.84
CA PHE A 136 -17.14 -12.05 9.42
C PHE A 136 -17.57 -10.59 9.20
N LEU A 137 -18.58 -10.13 9.94
CA LEU A 137 -19.00 -8.72 9.88
C LEU A 137 -17.88 -7.79 10.37
N ASN A 138 -17.28 -8.11 11.50
CA ASN A 138 -16.17 -7.29 12.04
C ASN A 138 -14.98 -7.24 11.06
N ALA A 139 -14.63 -8.37 10.46
CA ALA A 139 -13.54 -8.43 9.48
C ALA A 139 -13.87 -7.58 8.24
N ALA A 140 -15.09 -7.62 7.72
CA ALA A 140 -15.53 -6.80 6.60
C ALA A 140 -15.44 -5.29 6.93
N VAL A 141 -15.88 -4.88 8.13
CA VAL A 141 -15.79 -3.48 8.59
C VAL A 141 -14.35 -3.02 8.70
N ILE A 142 -13.47 -3.83 9.32
CA ILE A 142 -12.04 -3.51 9.47
C ILE A 142 -11.38 -3.40 8.09
N PHE A 143 -11.67 -4.33 7.19
CA PHE A 143 -11.14 -4.32 5.82
C PHE A 143 -11.56 -3.06 5.06
N ASN A 144 -12.84 -2.69 5.13
CA ASN A 144 -13.35 -1.48 4.50
C ASN A 144 -12.66 -0.23 5.04
N LYS A 145 -12.48 -0.14 6.36
CA LYS A 145 -11.74 0.96 6.99
C LYS A 145 -10.27 1.00 6.53
N ALA A 146 -9.61 -0.14 6.41
CA ALA A 146 -8.25 -0.20 5.89
C ALA A 146 -8.17 0.31 4.45
N SER A 147 -9.11 -0.12 3.58
CA SER A 147 -9.23 0.36 2.20
C SER A 147 -9.46 1.88 2.13
N ASP A 148 -10.30 2.47 2.99
CA ASP A 148 -10.49 3.91 3.08
C ASP A 148 -9.21 4.65 3.50
N THR A 149 -8.48 4.07 4.47
CA THR A 149 -7.21 4.64 4.92
C THR A 149 -6.16 4.62 3.82
N ILE A 150 -6.07 3.54 3.04
CA ILE A 150 -5.17 3.44 1.89
C ILE A 150 -5.55 4.48 0.83
N ALA A 151 -6.85 4.61 0.50
CA ALA A 151 -7.35 5.62 -0.43
C ALA A 151 -6.93 7.04 -0.04
N ALA A 152 -7.13 7.40 1.23
CA ALA A 152 -6.75 8.70 1.76
C ALA A 152 -5.23 8.95 1.68
N LYS A 153 -4.42 7.95 2.05
CA LYS A 153 -2.96 8.03 1.97
C LYS A 153 -2.46 8.17 0.53
N THR A 154 -3.02 7.41 -0.40
CA THR A 154 -2.67 7.50 -1.83
C THR A 154 -3.03 8.87 -2.40
N SER A 155 -4.21 9.40 -2.08
CA SER A 155 -4.62 10.75 -2.49
C SER A 155 -3.68 11.82 -1.94
N SER A 156 -3.32 11.73 -0.64
CA SER A 156 -2.37 12.65 0.00
C SER A 156 -0.99 12.56 -0.63
N PHE A 157 -0.51 11.35 -0.93
CA PHE A 157 0.78 11.15 -1.60
C PHE A 157 0.81 11.78 -2.99
N ASN A 158 -0.25 11.60 -3.78
CA ASN A 158 -0.35 12.21 -5.11
C ASN A 158 -0.34 13.74 -5.02
N ALA A 159 -1.07 14.33 -4.05
CA ALA A 159 -1.06 15.77 -3.84
C ALA A 159 0.35 16.30 -3.48
N VAL A 160 1.08 15.59 -2.63
CA VAL A 160 2.47 15.95 -2.29
C VAL A 160 3.39 15.81 -3.51
N ALA A 161 3.21 14.77 -4.33
CA ALA A 161 3.97 14.59 -5.56
C ALA A 161 3.73 15.72 -6.56
N ASP A 162 2.47 16.12 -6.76
CA ASP A 162 2.10 17.23 -7.64
C ASP A 162 2.70 18.58 -7.15
N ASP A 163 2.64 18.83 -5.83
CA ASP A 163 3.25 20.04 -5.24
C ASP A 163 4.76 20.01 -5.34
N PHE A 164 5.40 18.86 -5.18
CA PHE A 164 6.83 18.70 -5.39
C PHE A 164 7.23 18.99 -6.83
N GLU A 165 6.49 18.47 -7.82
CA GLU A 165 6.73 18.75 -9.24
C GLU A 165 6.65 20.24 -9.54
N LYS A 166 5.60 20.92 -9.05
CA LYS A 166 5.44 22.38 -9.23
C LYS A 166 6.59 23.16 -8.61
N ASN A 167 6.97 22.83 -7.38
CA ASN A 167 8.05 23.51 -6.69
C ASN A 167 9.41 23.28 -7.39
N MET A 168 9.67 22.05 -7.83
CA MET A 168 10.89 21.74 -8.59
C MET A 168 10.96 22.51 -9.91
N LYS A 169 9.83 22.68 -10.61
CA LYS A 169 9.79 23.51 -11.83
C LYS A 169 10.18 24.96 -11.54
N VAL A 170 9.64 25.57 -10.48
CA VAL A 170 9.99 26.93 -10.05
C VAL A 170 11.49 27.04 -9.69
N VAL A 171 12.03 26.05 -9.00
CA VAL A 171 13.46 26.02 -8.64
C VAL A 171 14.33 25.94 -9.91
N VAL A 172 13.99 25.06 -10.85
CA VAL A 172 14.73 24.93 -12.11
C VAL A 172 14.68 26.22 -12.94
N GLU A 173 13.50 26.85 -13.02
CA GLU A 173 13.34 28.15 -13.70
C GLU A 173 14.20 29.25 -13.03
N SER A 174 14.20 29.31 -11.70
CA SER A 174 15.00 30.29 -10.94
C SER A 174 16.50 30.07 -11.10
N VAL A 175 16.94 28.81 -11.06
CA VAL A 175 18.38 28.48 -11.31
C VAL A 175 18.77 28.82 -12.72
N SER A 176 17.92 28.54 -13.71
CA SER A 176 18.20 28.90 -15.13
C SER A 176 18.28 30.41 -15.32
N ALA A 177 17.39 31.19 -14.69
CA ALA A 177 17.42 32.65 -14.72
C ALA A 177 18.73 33.19 -14.07
N ALA A 178 19.09 32.70 -12.88
CA ALA A 178 20.32 33.10 -12.19
C ALA A 178 21.57 32.74 -12.98
N ALA A 179 21.62 31.59 -13.65
CA ALA A 179 22.71 31.21 -14.53
C ALA A 179 22.84 32.17 -15.73
N THR A 180 21.74 32.58 -16.32
CA THR A 180 21.72 33.55 -17.43
C THR A 180 22.21 34.92 -16.97
N GLU A 181 21.79 35.40 -15.80
CA GLU A 181 22.24 36.66 -15.20
C GLU A 181 23.72 36.60 -14.85
N MET A 182 24.20 35.49 -14.30
CA MET A 182 25.63 35.26 -14.02
C MET A 182 26.48 35.32 -15.31
N GLN A 183 25.99 34.71 -16.39
CA GLN A 183 26.66 34.75 -17.70
C GLN A 183 26.73 36.19 -18.27
N SER A 184 25.66 36.98 -18.13
CA SER A 184 25.60 38.37 -18.51
C SER A 184 26.58 39.21 -17.68
N THR A 185 26.62 38.99 -16.36
CA THR A 185 27.53 39.66 -15.43
C THR A 185 29.00 39.34 -15.76
N ALA A 186 29.31 38.05 -16.03
CA ALA A 186 30.67 37.64 -16.44
C ALA A 186 31.12 38.35 -17.73
N LYS A 187 30.21 38.44 -18.72
CA LYS A 187 30.51 39.15 -19.99
C LYS A 187 30.73 40.66 -19.78
N SER A 188 29.96 41.28 -18.88
CA SER A 188 30.16 42.69 -18.49
C SER A 188 31.50 42.90 -17.78
N MET A 189 31.87 41.98 -16.88
CA MET A 189 33.19 42.01 -16.21
C MET A 189 34.34 41.86 -17.20
N GLU A 190 34.22 40.99 -18.20
CA GLU A 190 35.21 40.87 -19.28
C GLU A 190 35.37 42.17 -20.04
N GLY A 191 34.28 42.86 -20.42
CA GLY A 191 34.32 44.17 -21.07
C GLY A 191 34.96 45.25 -20.18
N THR A 192 34.68 45.26 -18.88
CA THR A 192 35.29 46.19 -17.91
C THR A 192 36.79 45.93 -17.76
N ALA A 193 37.22 44.67 -17.68
CA ALA A 193 38.61 44.28 -17.59
C ALA A 193 39.40 44.73 -18.85
N GLN A 194 38.79 44.57 -20.02
CA GLN A 194 39.38 45.00 -21.29
C GLN A 194 39.51 46.51 -21.36
N SER A 195 38.52 47.28 -20.92
CA SER A 195 38.56 48.74 -20.80
C SER A 195 39.63 49.19 -19.80
N THR A 196 39.77 48.55 -18.67
CA THR A 196 40.76 48.81 -17.63
C THR A 196 42.16 48.55 -18.19
N GLN A 197 42.36 47.50 -18.98
CA GLN A 197 43.64 47.21 -19.64
C GLN A 197 44.03 48.30 -20.65
N GLN A 198 43.09 48.77 -21.45
CA GLN A 198 43.33 49.90 -22.38
C GLN A 198 43.66 51.16 -21.61
N GLN A 199 42.92 51.50 -20.57
CA GLN A 199 43.17 52.67 -19.74
C GLN A 199 44.57 52.63 -19.09
N SER A 200 44.98 51.46 -18.59
CA SER A 200 46.34 51.27 -18.05
C SER A 200 47.41 51.46 -19.04
N THR A 201 47.24 51.08 -20.31
CA THR A 201 48.19 51.33 -21.41
C THR A 201 48.30 52.81 -21.71
N ILE A 202 47.20 53.57 -21.73
CA ILE A 202 47.16 55.00 -21.90
C ILE A 202 47.92 55.73 -20.77
N VAL A 203 47.62 55.32 -19.51
CA VAL A 203 48.30 55.88 -18.34
C VAL A 203 49.85 55.63 -18.40
N ALA A 204 50.25 54.40 -18.80
CA ALA A 204 51.67 54.09 -18.96
C ALA A 204 52.36 54.97 -20.02
N ALA A 205 51.73 55.19 -21.20
CA ALA A 205 52.24 56.07 -22.25
C ALA A 205 52.33 57.54 -21.77
N ALA A 206 51.30 58.02 -21.05
CA ALA A 206 51.32 59.39 -20.49
C ALA A 206 52.39 59.56 -19.40
N ALA A 207 52.68 58.55 -18.61
CA ALA A 207 53.75 58.55 -17.62
C ALA A 207 55.13 58.58 -18.28
N GLU A 208 55.31 57.88 -19.39
CA GLU A 208 56.55 57.88 -20.18
C GLU A 208 56.82 59.28 -20.88
N GLU A 209 55.71 59.86 -21.40
CA GLU A 209 55.81 61.26 -21.95
C GLU A 209 56.10 62.26 -20.85
N ALA A 210 55.49 62.17 -19.70
CA ALA A 210 55.76 63.02 -18.53
C ALA A 210 57.22 62.87 -18.07
N SER A 211 57.78 61.66 -18.04
CA SER A 211 59.17 61.39 -17.67
C SER A 211 60.12 62.07 -18.69
N THR A 212 59.86 62.01 -20.02
CA THR A 212 60.63 62.65 -21.07
C THR A 212 60.56 64.17 -20.92
N ASN A 213 59.39 64.72 -20.60
CA ASN A 213 59.23 66.16 -20.39
C ASN A 213 60.01 66.63 -19.16
N VAL A 214 60.02 65.89 -18.07
CA VAL A 214 60.83 66.18 -16.86
C VAL A 214 62.29 66.16 -17.20
N GLN A 215 62.77 65.19 -17.99
CA GLN A 215 64.18 65.15 -18.43
C GLN A 215 64.57 66.36 -19.29
N THR A 216 63.68 66.81 -20.18
CA THR A 216 63.86 67.98 -21.01
C THR A 216 63.92 69.23 -20.13
N VAL A 217 63.03 69.37 -19.16
CA VAL A 217 63.05 70.50 -18.20
C VAL A 217 64.35 70.50 -17.37
N ALA A 218 64.81 69.34 -16.91
CA ALA A 218 66.06 69.22 -16.16
C ALA A 218 67.28 69.68 -17.01
N SER A 219 67.34 69.24 -18.27
CA SER A 219 68.44 69.68 -19.20
C SER A 219 68.38 71.18 -19.47
N ALA A 220 67.20 71.78 -19.65
CA ALA A 220 67.06 73.24 -19.82
C ALA A 220 67.46 74.01 -18.56
N ALA A 221 67.19 73.49 -17.38
CA ALA A 221 67.57 74.05 -16.10
C ALA A 221 69.11 74.03 -15.89
N GLU A 222 69.74 72.93 -16.33
CA GLU A 222 71.21 72.84 -16.32
C GLU A 222 71.85 73.87 -17.28
N GLU A 223 71.30 74.06 -18.47
CA GLU A 223 71.73 75.02 -19.45
C GLU A 223 71.56 76.46 -18.97
N LEU A 224 70.43 76.77 -18.33
CA LEU A 224 70.17 78.02 -17.66
C LEU A 224 71.15 78.27 -16.51
N SER A 225 71.44 77.27 -15.70
CA SER A 225 72.46 77.39 -14.62
C SER A 225 73.87 77.73 -15.16
N SER A 226 74.24 77.06 -16.20
CA SER A 226 75.51 77.33 -16.92
C SER A 226 75.51 78.73 -17.48
N SER A 227 74.42 79.19 -18.12
CA SER A 227 74.35 80.58 -18.69
C SER A 227 74.40 81.66 -17.58
N ILE A 228 73.74 81.42 -16.44
CA ILE A 228 73.81 82.32 -15.25
C ILE A 228 75.27 82.41 -14.75
N SER A 229 75.92 81.26 -14.64
CA SER A 229 77.35 81.23 -14.24
C SER A 229 78.24 82.03 -15.20
N GLU A 230 78.04 81.87 -16.53
CA GLU A 230 78.81 82.68 -17.55
C GLU A 230 78.46 84.17 -17.45
N ILE A 231 77.16 84.53 -17.29
CA ILE A 231 76.77 85.92 -17.08
C ILE A 231 77.46 86.52 -15.84
N SER A 232 77.48 85.77 -14.72
CA SER A 232 78.13 86.18 -13.49
C SER A 232 79.65 86.43 -13.69
N ARG A 233 80.29 85.55 -14.42
CA ARG A 233 81.68 85.68 -14.81
C ARG A 233 81.95 86.98 -15.65
N GLN A 234 81.04 87.22 -16.65
CA GLN A 234 81.11 88.40 -17.53
C GLN A 234 80.87 89.71 -16.76
N VAL A 235 79.89 89.71 -15.82
CA VAL A 235 79.61 90.83 -14.94
C VAL A 235 80.81 91.13 -14.05
N ALA A 236 81.44 90.11 -13.43
CA ALA A 236 82.66 90.29 -12.64
C ALA A 236 83.81 90.87 -13.47
N GLN A 237 84.02 90.38 -14.69
CA GLN A 237 85.01 90.87 -15.58
C GLN A 237 84.77 92.35 -16.03
N SER A 238 83.47 92.65 -16.35
CA SER A 238 83.09 94.03 -16.71
C SER A 238 83.28 95.00 -15.52
N THR A 239 82.99 94.55 -14.30
CA THR A 239 83.22 95.38 -13.08
C THR A 239 84.68 95.61 -12.85
N GLN A 240 85.55 94.67 -13.15
CA GLN A 240 86.98 94.81 -13.06
C GLN A 240 87.51 95.79 -14.11
N ILE A 241 86.94 95.77 -15.31
CA ILE A 241 87.32 96.72 -16.37
C ILE A 241 86.84 98.17 -16.11
N ALA A 242 85.64 98.32 -15.48
CA ALA A 242 85.11 99.63 -15.20
C ALA A 242 85.67 100.30 -13.92
N GLY A 243 86.38 99.55 -13.10
CA GLY A 243 87.06 100.04 -11.86
C GLY A 243 88.53 100.30 -11.99
N ALA A 244 89.10 100.13 -13.23
CA ALA A 244 90.46 100.50 -13.55
C ALA A 244 90.48 101.84 -14.28
#